data_4fe95b89d806c0161b6b461aabba04f4
#
_entry.id   4fe95b89d806c0161b6b461aabba04f4
#
_cell.length_a   1.000
_cell.length_b   1.000
_cell.length_c   1.000
_cell.angle_alpha   90.00
_cell.angle_beta   90.00
_cell.angle_gamma   90.00
#
_symmetry.space_group_name_H-M   'P 1'
#
loop_
_entity.id
_entity.type
_entity.pdbx_description
1 polymer ?
#
loop_
_entity_poly.entity_id
_entity_poly.type
_entity_poly.pdbx_seq_one_letter_code
_entity_poly.pdbx_strand_id
1 'polypeptide(L)'
;MCAPVVWRTEAMPSVSDVWGYRAVAALAVLALTAVCLGRRLPRLHWADGVALFWWVCVSLNYVFVSPYPAAEVYGKAMALGVAYVALRLVIPFCGRAFTRLWWVGLCAAGGYELWTGFMQLAGREASRHHLFDVTGTFFNPGPYAIFVAVVLAVSVAWWYRHGEAFAGRGRWIRVGAWSVAAVAVFCFPVLVATWSRTAWVAVAVAAACLLWKAHRRMVLWGMGVAVCAGVAAYFLKQGSADGRLLMTMVAGRAWAGEWLCGHGLGGYAQAYGAAQEAFFAVRSGSPLSVVAGSPEYAFNGVLGVGVEQGVLGAVPALVLGLWSLVVLCRRGEVSAYGWLVLLVSALFSYPFALCPFLSLAVAWVALAVSLEAGAAEVRWWKRMAVWPVVAVGGWCVWNLSDNTARCVEAYEEFRRVRGVQDVAFLEDYRKKYEDLKAYPDFLFTFGTALREAGRYNESNAMLRQGTRVSCDPVFYTLMGNNYRDLGAVAEAESAYRKAFGMLPGRMYPLYRLMKLYEAEGQMRKAEEMARQIIAFRPKVDSPAVREMKNEAKKLTKR
;
A
#
# COMPACT_ATOMS: atom_id res chain seq x y z
N MET A 1 -3.61 19.07 3.29
CA MET A 1 -3.06 18.05 2.39
C MET A 1 -1.63 17.60 2.72
N CYS A 2 -0.83 18.39 3.41
CA CYS A 2 0.49 17.96 3.92
C CYS A 2 0.39 17.06 5.17
N ALA A 3 -0.71 17.13 5.92
CA ALA A 3 -0.90 16.35 7.13
C ALA A 3 -0.70 14.83 6.99
N PRO A 4 -1.14 14.16 5.90
CA PRO A 4 -0.94 12.73 5.74
C PRO A 4 0.52 12.28 5.62
N VAL A 5 1.43 13.17 5.27
CA VAL A 5 2.86 12.84 5.07
C VAL A 5 3.65 12.96 6.36
N VAL A 6 3.25 13.89 7.23
CA VAL A 6 3.95 14.25 8.47
C VAL A 6 3.79 13.21 9.58
N TRP A 7 2.88 12.24 9.43
CA TRP A 7 2.46 11.36 10.50
C TRP A 7 2.84 9.90 10.23
N ARG A 8 3.15 9.17 11.29
CA ARG A 8 3.60 7.77 11.27
C ARG A 8 2.73 6.89 10.39
N THR A 9 3.36 6.20 9.45
CA THR A 9 2.72 5.21 8.56
C THR A 9 3.17 3.78 8.91
N GLU A 10 3.58 3.54 10.14
CA GLU A 10 4.32 2.33 10.55
C GLU A 10 3.46 1.09 10.72
N ALA A 11 2.16 1.26 10.91
CA ALA A 11 1.27 0.15 11.16
C ALA A 11 -0.15 0.48 10.67
N MET A 12 -0.90 -0.54 10.35
CA MET A 12 -2.34 -0.46 10.29
C MET A 12 -2.90 -0.68 11.70
N PRO A 13 -3.76 0.17 12.25
CA PRO A 13 -4.30 1.43 11.72
C PRO A 13 -3.26 2.56 11.74
N SER A 14 -3.35 3.46 10.77
CA SER A 14 -2.36 4.52 10.59
C SER A 14 -2.84 5.87 11.12
N VAL A 15 -2.00 6.54 11.91
CA VAL A 15 -2.22 7.95 12.29
C VAL A 15 -2.33 8.83 11.04
N SER A 16 -1.63 8.48 9.96
CA SER A 16 -1.73 9.14 8.66
C SER A 16 -3.15 9.09 8.07
N ASP A 17 -3.85 7.96 8.23
CA ASP A 17 -5.23 7.83 7.76
C ASP A 17 -6.18 8.72 8.58
N VAL A 18 -6.00 8.80 9.90
CA VAL A 18 -6.79 9.70 10.78
C VAL A 18 -6.70 11.15 10.31
N TRP A 19 -5.47 11.64 10.11
CA TRP A 19 -5.26 13.01 9.66
C TRP A 19 -5.67 13.21 8.20
N GLY A 20 -5.54 12.19 7.37
CA GLY A 20 -6.06 12.19 6.01
C GLY A 20 -7.57 12.41 5.97
N TYR A 21 -8.32 11.69 6.80
CA TYR A 21 -9.78 11.84 6.91
C TYR A 21 -10.16 13.21 7.48
N ARG A 22 -9.47 13.71 8.51
CA ARG A 22 -9.68 15.07 9.02
C ARG A 22 -9.43 16.14 7.96
N ALA A 23 -8.39 15.96 7.15
CA ALA A 23 -8.11 16.87 6.04
C ALA A 23 -9.21 16.85 4.98
N VAL A 24 -9.77 15.67 4.66
CA VAL A 24 -10.91 15.54 3.74
C VAL A 24 -12.18 16.18 4.33
N ALA A 25 -12.46 16.01 5.61
CA ALA A 25 -13.58 16.66 6.28
C ALA A 25 -13.41 18.20 6.25
N ALA A 26 -12.23 18.72 6.55
CA ALA A 26 -11.94 20.15 6.42
C ALA A 26 -12.07 20.64 4.96
N LEU A 27 -11.66 19.86 3.99
CA LEU A 27 -11.86 20.16 2.58
C LEU A 27 -13.35 20.20 2.20
N ALA A 28 -14.17 19.32 2.78
CA ALA A 28 -15.62 19.37 2.60
C ALA A 28 -16.21 20.69 3.14
N VAL A 29 -15.76 21.16 4.31
CA VAL A 29 -16.16 22.48 4.85
C VAL A 29 -15.76 23.61 3.90
N LEU A 30 -14.55 23.58 3.35
CA LEU A 30 -14.10 24.54 2.34
C LEU A 30 -14.95 24.48 1.06
N ALA A 31 -15.38 23.28 0.66
CA ALA A 31 -16.26 23.10 -0.49
C ALA A 31 -17.66 23.70 -0.22
N LEU A 32 -18.21 23.51 0.97
CA LEU A 32 -19.48 24.16 1.38
C LEU A 32 -19.35 25.68 1.34
N THR A 33 -18.25 26.22 1.87
CA THR A 33 -17.95 27.65 1.79
C THR A 33 -17.86 28.15 0.35
N ALA A 34 -17.17 27.40 -0.52
CA ALA A 34 -17.06 27.71 -1.94
C ALA A 34 -18.43 27.70 -2.66
N VAL A 35 -19.32 26.78 -2.29
CA VAL A 35 -20.70 26.72 -2.80
C VAL A 35 -21.54 27.91 -2.31
N CYS A 36 -21.38 28.32 -1.06
CA CYS A 36 -22.11 29.47 -0.50
C CYS A 36 -21.65 30.80 -1.13
N LEU A 37 -20.36 31.07 -1.13
CA LEU A 37 -19.77 32.33 -1.56
C LEU A 37 -19.57 32.44 -3.08
N GLY A 38 -19.29 31.32 -3.73
CA GLY A 38 -19.05 31.27 -5.17
C GLY A 38 -20.34 31.42 -5.97
N ARG A 39 -20.22 31.94 -7.20
CA ARG A 39 -21.33 32.02 -8.16
C ARG A 39 -21.28 30.93 -9.22
N ARG A 40 -20.20 30.13 -9.23
CA ARG A 40 -19.91 29.14 -10.26
C ARG A 40 -19.86 27.74 -9.65
N LEU A 41 -20.44 26.78 -10.37
CA LEU A 41 -20.24 25.36 -10.14
C LEU A 41 -19.41 24.73 -11.27
N PRO A 42 -18.66 23.67 -11.00
CA PRO A 42 -17.98 22.91 -12.07
C PRO A 42 -19.02 22.38 -13.06
N ARG A 43 -18.69 22.43 -14.33
CA ARG A 43 -19.46 21.70 -15.34
C ARG A 43 -19.17 20.21 -15.20
N LEU A 44 -20.20 19.39 -15.38
CA LEU A 44 -20.01 17.94 -15.43
C LEU A 44 -19.23 17.55 -16.68
N HIS A 45 -18.35 16.60 -16.50
CA HIS A 45 -17.50 16.04 -17.53
C HIS A 45 -17.67 14.51 -17.55
N TRP A 46 -17.41 13.84 -18.67
CA TRP A 46 -17.52 12.38 -18.74
C TRP A 46 -16.65 11.67 -17.67
N ALA A 47 -15.49 12.26 -17.33
CA ALA A 47 -14.61 11.71 -16.27
C ALA A 47 -15.26 11.75 -14.88
N ASP A 48 -16.16 12.71 -14.58
CA ASP A 48 -16.97 12.68 -13.35
C ASP A 48 -17.90 11.46 -13.35
N GLY A 49 -18.47 11.10 -14.53
CA GLY A 49 -19.27 9.90 -14.69
C GLY A 49 -18.47 8.61 -14.47
N VAL A 50 -17.25 8.53 -14.99
CA VAL A 50 -16.34 7.38 -14.76
C VAL A 50 -15.93 7.29 -13.28
N ALA A 51 -15.63 8.42 -12.63
CA ALA A 51 -15.30 8.43 -11.20
C ALA A 51 -16.48 7.96 -10.34
N LEU A 52 -17.70 8.43 -10.64
CA LEU A 52 -18.92 8.00 -9.97
C LEU A 52 -19.19 6.51 -10.21
N PHE A 53 -19.07 6.05 -11.45
CA PHE A 53 -19.22 4.64 -11.80
C PHE A 53 -18.25 3.77 -11.00
N TRP A 54 -16.97 4.16 -10.98
CA TRP A 54 -15.97 3.43 -10.19
C TRP A 54 -16.31 3.40 -8.72
N TRP A 55 -16.71 4.53 -8.14
CA TRP A 55 -17.10 4.61 -6.73
C TRP A 55 -18.31 3.73 -6.40
N VAL A 56 -19.31 3.66 -7.29
CA VAL A 56 -20.47 2.77 -7.16
C VAL A 56 -20.03 1.30 -7.25
N CYS A 57 -19.19 0.94 -8.23
CA CYS A 57 -18.65 -0.42 -8.35
C CYS A 57 -17.89 -0.84 -7.09
N VAL A 58 -17.04 0.04 -6.54
CA VAL A 58 -16.31 -0.19 -5.29
C VAL A 58 -17.27 -0.40 -4.11
N SER A 59 -18.34 0.38 -4.03
CA SER A 59 -19.33 0.26 -2.96
C SER A 59 -20.11 -1.06 -3.05
N LEU A 60 -20.54 -1.44 -4.25
CA LEU A 60 -21.21 -2.73 -4.49
C LEU A 60 -20.25 -3.91 -4.22
N ASN A 61 -19.01 -3.81 -4.68
CA ASN A 61 -17.99 -4.81 -4.43
C ASN A 61 -17.75 -5.02 -2.92
N TYR A 62 -17.68 -3.94 -2.14
CA TYR A 62 -17.54 -4.02 -0.69
C TYR A 62 -18.72 -4.75 -0.02
N VAL A 63 -19.95 -4.45 -0.44
CA VAL A 63 -21.16 -5.02 0.17
C VAL A 63 -21.36 -6.50 -0.21
N PHE A 64 -21.10 -6.86 -1.48
CA PHE A 64 -21.51 -8.15 -2.02
C PHE A 64 -20.37 -9.14 -2.26
N VAL A 65 -19.12 -8.66 -2.37
CA VAL A 65 -17.98 -9.50 -2.77
C VAL A 65 -16.91 -9.58 -1.68
N SER A 66 -16.73 -8.54 -0.87
CA SER A 66 -15.64 -8.49 0.11
C SER A 66 -15.70 -9.68 1.09
N PRO A 67 -14.60 -10.45 1.26
CA PRO A 67 -14.58 -11.64 2.11
C PRO A 67 -14.65 -11.30 3.60
N TYR A 68 -14.20 -10.11 3.95
CA TYR A 68 -14.26 -9.54 5.28
C TYR A 68 -14.49 -8.02 5.18
N PRO A 69 -15.75 -7.56 5.27
CA PRO A 69 -16.07 -6.14 5.12
C PRO A 69 -15.58 -5.33 6.32
N ALA A 70 -14.29 -4.97 6.32
CA ALA A 70 -13.73 -4.06 7.29
C ALA A 70 -14.07 -2.62 6.90
N ALA A 71 -14.71 -1.89 7.81
CA ALA A 71 -15.14 -0.51 7.58
C ALA A 71 -13.98 0.42 7.17
N GLU A 72 -12.78 0.13 7.65
CA GLU A 72 -11.55 0.89 7.36
C GLU A 72 -11.14 0.83 5.89
N VAL A 73 -11.29 -0.33 5.25
CA VAL A 73 -10.94 -0.51 3.84
C VAL A 73 -11.89 0.30 2.95
N TYR A 74 -13.21 0.19 3.20
CA TYR A 74 -14.21 0.98 2.48
C TYR A 74 -14.13 2.46 2.82
N GLY A 75 -13.72 2.79 4.05
CA GLY A 75 -13.55 4.17 4.52
C GLY A 75 -12.59 4.98 3.65
N LYS A 76 -11.50 4.37 3.16
CA LYS A 76 -10.58 5.02 2.21
C LYS A 76 -11.29 5.35 0.89
N ALA A 77 -12.07 4.43 0.34
CA ALA A 77 -12.83 4.66 -0.89
C ALA A 77 -13.89 5.76 -0.72
N MET A 78 -14.60 5.79 0.42
CA MET A 78 -15.55 6.85 0.76
C MET A 78 -14.85 8.20 0.87
N ALA A 79 -13.76 8.29 1.61
CA ALA A 79 -12.99 9.52 1.77
C ALA A 79 -12.46 10.06 0.43
N LEU A 80 -12.01 9.19 -0.46
CA LEU A 80 -11.58 9.58 -1.81
C LEU A 80 -12.73 10.13 -2.65
N GLY A 81 -13.92 9.54 -2.58
CA GLY A 81 -15.13 10.05 -3.25
C GLY A 81 -15.50 11.45 -2.75
N VAL A 82 -15.54 11.63 -1.44
CA VAL A 82 -15.83 12.96 -0.81
C VAL A 82 -14.74 13.96 -1.18
N ALA A 83 -13.46 13.59 -1.12
CA ALA A 83 -12.35 14.45 -1.50
C ALA A 83 -12.43 14.87 -2.98
N TYR A 84 -12.78 13.94 -3.87
CA TYR A 84 -12.96 14.25 -5.28
C TYR A 84 -14.05 15.30 -5.50
N VAL A 85 -15.24 15.09 -4.94
CA VAL A 85 -16.37 16.04 -5.06
C VAL A 85 -16.00 17.39 -4.46
N ALA A 86 -15.41 17.41 -3.27
CA ALA A 86 -15.00 18.65 -2.60
C ALA A 86 -13.96 19.42 -3.42
N LEU A 87 -12.96 18.74 -3.98
CA LEU A 87 -11.95 19.36 -4.85
C LEU A 87 -12.56 19.93 -6.14
N ARG A 88 -13.51 19.21 -6.76
CA ARG A 88 -14.23 19.69 -7.94
C ARG A 88 -14.99 20.99 -7.66
N LEU A 89 -15.45 21.20 -6.43
CA LEU A 89 -16.12 22.44 -6.01
C LEU A 89 -15.13 23.56 -5.66
N VAL A 90 -14.02 23.22 -4.98
CA VAL A 90 -13.03 24.21 -4.50
C VAL A 90 -12.14 24.73 -5.64
N ILE A 91 -11.72 23.87 -6.59
CA ILE A 91 -10.80 24.26 -7.65
C ILE A 91 -11.32 25.43 -8.50
N PRO A 92 -12.58 25.43 -8.99
CA PRO A 92 -13.12 26.58 -9.74
C PRO A 92 -13.25 27.86 -8.91
N PHE A 93 -13.49 27.73 -7.61
CA PHE A 93 -13.56 28.86 -6.68
C PHE A 93 -12.19 29.50 -6.47
N CYS A 94 -11.16 28.69 -6.22
CA CYS A 94 -9.78 29.16 -6.00
C CYS A 94 -9.05 29.54 -7.31
N GLY A 95 -9.47 28.99 -8.44
CA GLY A 95 -8.80 29.21 -9.74
C GLY A 95 -7.31 28.88 -9.70
N ARG A 96 -6.46 29.76 -10.25
CA ARG A 96 -5.00 29.56 -10.27
C ARG A 96 -4.34 29.56 -8.87
N ALA A 97 -5.02 30.08 -7.85
CA ALA A 97 -4.48 30.02 -6.50
C ALA A 97 -4.44 28.59 -5.97
N PHE A 98 -5.36 27.71 -6.40
CA PHE A 98 -5.35 26.30 -6.02
C PHE A 98 -4.03 25.62 -6.38
N THR A 99 -3.60 25.69 -7.63
CA THR A 99 -2.37 25.04 -8.10
C THR A 99 -1.14 25.60 -7.39
N ARG A 100 -1.10 26.90 -7.11
CA ARG A 100 -0.01 27.53 -6.35
C ARG A 100 0.04 27.04 -4.90
N LEU A 101 -1.09 27.06 -4.19
CA LEU A 101 -1.16 26.60 -2.80
C LEU A 101 -0.87 25.11 -2.68
N TRP A 102 -1.39 24.31 -3.61
CA TRP A 102 -1.11 22.88 -3.69
C TRP A 102 0.38 22.61 -3.83
N TRP A 103 1.03 23.33 -4.73
CA TRP A 103 2.45 23.19 -4.98
C TRP A 103 3.31 23.64 -3.78
N VAL A 104 2.98 24.77 -3.14
CA VAL A 104 3.64 25.24 -1.92
C VAL A 104 3.50 24.19 -0.81
N GLY A 105 2.30 23.62 -0.64
CA GLY A 105 2.05 22.54 0.31
C GLY A 105 2.91 21.30 0.03
N LEU A 106 3.03 20.89 -1.23
CA LEU A 106 3.88 19.75 -1.61
C LEU A 106 5.37 20.02 -1.34
N CYS A 107 5.85 21.23 -1.63
CA CYS A 107 7.24 21.62 -1.33
C CYS A 107 7.51 21.69 0.19
N ALA A 108 6.54 22.18 0.97
CA ALA A 108 6.67 22.24 2.43
C ALA A 108 6.72 20.82 3.04
N ALA A 109 5.83 19.93 2.59
CA ALA A 109 5.86 18.53 2.99
C ALA A 109 7.16 17.84 2.56
N GLY A 110 7.62 18.10 1.33
CA GLY A 110 8.91 17.64 0.83
C GLY A 110 10.08 18.13 1.66
N GLY A 111 10.10 19.39 2.03
CA GLY A 111 11.12 19.98 2.89
C GLY A 111 11.18 19.31 4.27
N TYR A 112 10.02 19.03 4.87
CA TYR A 112 9.93 18.32 6.14
C TYR A 112 10.46 16.88 6.04
N GLU A 113 10.05 16.15 5.01
CA GLU A 113 10.53 14.78 4.76
C GLU A 113 12.04 14.74 4.48
N LEU A 114 12.56 15.71 3.74
CA LEU A 114 14.00 15.84 3.52
C LEU A 114 14.74 16.13 4.82
N TRP A 115 14.21 17.04 5.66
CA TRP A 115 14.77 17.31 6.97
C TRP A 115 14.87 16.05 7.83
N THR A 116 13.76 15.30 7.95
CA THR A 116 13.73 14.03 8.68
C THR A 116 14.73 13.02 8.11
N GLY A 117 14.80 12.89 6.78
CA GLY A 117 15.75 12.00 6.10
C GLY A 117 17.21 12.38 6.39
N PHE A 118 17.55 13.68 6.39
CA PHE A 118 18.89 14.15 6.76
C PHE A 118 19.22 13.94 8.25
N MET A 119 18.24 14.10 9.14
CA MET A 119 18.42 13.79 10.56
C MET A 119 18.70 12.30 10.78
N GLN A 120 18.04 11.43 10.02
CA GLN A 120 18.29 9.99 10.03
C GLN A 120 19.69 9.66 9.47
N LEU A 121 20.08 10.24 8.33
CA LEU A 121 21.44 10.09 7.77
C LEU A 121 22.54 10.58 8.71
N ALA A 122 22.27 11.63 9.47
CA ALA A 122 23.20 12.17 10.46
C ALA A 122 23.22 11.37 11.78
N GLY A 123 22.41 10.31 11.91
CA GLY A 123 22.29 9.52 13.13
C GLY A 123 21.63 10.26 14.31
N ARG A 124 20.98 11.40 14.05
CA ARG A 124 20.29 12.21 15.08
C ARG A 124 18.84 11.76 15.31
N GLU A 125 18.25 11.08 14.35
CA GLU A 125 16.92 10.48 14.44
C GLU A 125 16.99 9.02 13.98
N ALA A 126 16.30 8.11 14.66
CA ALA A 126 16.26 6.70 14.27
C ALA A 126 15.40 6.50 13.03
N SER A 127 15.88 5.65 12.11
CA SER A 127 15.05 5.15 11.03
C SER A 127 13.91 4.30 11.58
N ARG A 128 12.79 4.29 10.88
CA ARG A 128 11.60 3.48 11.25
C ARG A 128 11.67 2.05 10.74
N HIS A 129 12.79 1.67 10.12
CA HIS A 129 13.01 0.34 9.60
C HIS A 129 14.37 -0.18 10.07
N HIS A 130 14.40 -1.39 10.68
CA HIS A 130 15.60 -1.97 11.29
C HIS A 130 16.74 -2.31 10.32
N LEU A 131 16.47 -2.41 9.01
CA LEU A 131 17.47 -2.75 7.98
C LEU A 131 17.89 -1.56 7.11
N PHE A 132 17.27 -0.39 7.25
CA PHE A 132 17.53 0.76 6.39
C PHE A 132 17.70 2.02 7.20
N ASP A 133 18.71 2.80 6.86
CA ASP A 133 19.09 4.00 7.63
C ASP A 133 18.16 5.18 7.39
N VAL A 134 17.44 5.21 6.24
CA VAL A 134 16.63 6.34 5.83
C VAL A 134 15.24 5.91 5.36
N THR A 135 14.23 6.42 6.05
CA THR A 135 12.82 6.17 5.73
C THR A 135 11.96 7.43 5.79
N GLY A 136 12.52 8.57 6.20
CA GLY A 136 11.72 9.75 6.53
C GLY A 136 10.70 9.44 7.62
N THR A 137 9.47 9.92 7.44
CA THR A 137 8.35 9.58 8.34
C THR A 137 7.65 8.26 7.95
N PHE A 138 8.03 7.65 6.83
CA PHE A 138 7.45 6.39 6.35
C PHE A 138 8.05 5.17 7.06
N PHE A 139 7.29 4.09 7.09
CA PHE A 139 7.71 2.81 7.68
C PHE A 139 8.72 2.03 6.81
N ASN A 140 8.88 2.43 5.53
CA ASN A 140 9.70 1.71 4.55
C ASN A 140 10.38 2.70 3.60
N PRO A 141 11.66 2.49 3.21
CA PRO A 141 12.37 3.36 2.28
C PRO A 141 11.72 3.45 0.89
N GLY A 142 10.99 2.43 0.45
CA GLY A 142 10.34 2.42 -0.88
C GLY A 142 9.32 3.54 -1.05
N PRO A 143 8.25 3.61 -0.24
CA PRO A 143 7.31 4.74 -0.26
C PRO A 143 7.97 6.09 -0.03
N TYR A 144 8.90 6.19 0.92
CA TYR A 144 9.64 7.43 1.15
C TYR A 144 10.35 7.93 -0.10
N ALA A 145 11.09 7.04 -0.77
CA ALA A 145 11.79 7.36 -2.01
C ALA A 145 10.83 7.81 -3.13
N ILE A 146 9.65 7.18 -3.24
CA ILE A 146 8.63 7.60 -4.22
C ILE A 146 8.14 9.01 -3.91
N PHE A 147 7.91 9.35 -2.64
CA PHE A 147 7.49 10.69 -2.25
C PHE A 147 8.56 11.74 -2.58
N VAL A 148 9.83 11.49 -2.22
CA VAL A 148 10.97 12.33 -2.57
C VAL A 148 11.12 12.48 -4.10
N ALA A 149 10.90 11.39 -4.86
CA ALA A 149 10.93 11.42 -6.32
C ALA A 149 9.82 12.30 -6.93
N VAL A 150 8.62 12.28 -6.34
CA VAL A 150 7.50 13.18 -6.75
C VAL A 150 7.90 14.63 -6.51
N VAL A 151 8.40 14.96 -5.31
CA VAL A 151 8.85 16.31 -4.96
C VAL A 151 9.96 16.79 -5.90
N LEU A 152 10.95 15.93 -6.16
CA LEU A 152 12.04 16.19 -7.11
C LEU A 152 11.51 16.51 -8.51
N ALA A 153 10.66 15.62 -9.06
CA ALA A 153 10.16 15.77 -10.41
C ALA A 153 9.34 17.06 -10.60
N VAL A 154 8.47 17.39 -9.64
CA VAL A 154 7.67 18.62 -9.67
C VAL A 154 8.56 19.86 -9.53
N SER A 155 9.54 19.83 -8.61
CA SER A 155 10.45 20.95 -8.37
C SER A 155 11.35 21.23 -9.59
N VAL A 156 11.94 20.18 -10.18
CA VAL A 156 12.76 20.31 -11.40
C VAL A 156 11.93 20.81 -12.58
N ALA A 157 10.73 20.25 -12.77
CA ALA A 157 9.84 20.68 -13.85
C ALA A 157 9.41 22.14 -13.69
N TRP A 158 9.14 22.57 -12.46
CA TRP A 158 8.81 23.95 -12.15
C TRP A 158 9.99 24.89 -12.46
N TRP A 159 11.19 24.54 -11.98
CA TRP A 159 12.40 25.31 -12.23
C TRP A 159 12.72 25.42 -13.72
N TYR A 160 12.67 24.30 -14.43
CA TYR A 160 12.93 24.27 -15.88
C TYR A 160 11.99 25.18 -16.69
N ARG A 161 10.72 25.27 -16.25
CA ARG A 161 9.72 26.07 -16.98
C ARG A 161 9.64 27.54 -16.57
N HIS A 162 10.01 27.87 -15.35
CA HIS A 162 9.76 29.19 -14.77
C HIS A 162 11.02 29.88 -14.25
N GLY A 163 12.14 29.17 -14.10
CA GLY A 163 13.34 29.68 -13.45
C GLY A 163 13.85 31.00 -14.04
N GLU A 164 13.94 31.10 -15.35
CA GLU A 164 14.38 32.31 -16.06
C GLU A 164 13.46 33.51 -15.81
N ALA A 165 12.14 33.29 -15.74
CA ALA A 165 11.16 34.35 -15.52
C ALA A 165 11.27 35.03 -14.15
N PHE A 166 11.99 34.44 -13.19
CA PHE A 166 12.18 34.98 -11.84
C PHE A 166 13.50 35.72 -11.65
N ALA A 167 14.44 35.61 -12.58
CA ALA A 167 15.76 36.24 -12.48
C ALA A 167 15.68 37.79 -12.38
N GLY A 168 14.68 38.41 -13.03
CA GLY A 168 14.46 39.86 -13.01
C GLY A 168 13.44 40.38 -11.99
N ARG A 169 12.86 39.55 -11.14
CA ARG A 169 11.78 39.94 -10.22
C ARG A 169 12.28 40.28 -8.80
N GLY A 170 11.39 40.83 -7.97
CA GLY A 170 11.69 41.29 -6.61
C GLY A 170 12.30 40.21 -5.70
N ARG A 171 13.01 40.66 -4.65
CA ARG A 171 13.83 39.83 -3.73
C ARG A 171 13.08 38.58 -3.23
N TRP A 172 11.87 38.73 -2.77
CA TRP A 172 11.08 37.62 -2.18
C TRP A 172 10.70 36.55 -3.18
N ILE A 173 10.43 36.93 -4.43
CA ILE A 173 10.10 35.99 -5.51
C ILE A 173 11.34 35.16 -5.87
N ARG A 174 12.52 35.81 -5.90
CA ARG A 174 13.80 35.10 -6.12
C ARG A 174 14.12 34.13 -4.98
N VAL A 175 13.90 34.53 -3.73
CA VAL A 175 14.07 33.63 -2.57
C VAL A 175 13.18 32.38 -2.72
N GLY A 176 11.89 32.54 -3.06
CA GLY A 176 11.01 31.41 -3.30
C GLY A 176 11.48 30.51 -4.45
N ALA A 177 11.98 31.08 -5.54
CA ALA A 177 12.53 30.29 -6.65
C ALA A 177 13.77 29.49 -6.23
N TRP A 178 14.70 30.12 -5.53
CA TRP A 178 15.90 29.43 -5.00
C TRP A 178 15.56 28.35 -3.97
N SER A 179 14.50 28.54 -3.15
CA SER A 179 14.05 27.52 -2.22
C SER A 179 13.61 26.25 -2.95
N VAL A 180 12.94 26.39 -4.10
CA VAL A 180 12.54 25.23 -4.92
C VAL A 180 13.75 24.52 -5.53
N ALA A 181 14.71 25.27 -6.03
CA ALA A 181 15.95 24.69 -6.54
C ALA A 181 16.72 23.95 -5.42
N ALA A 182 16.78 24.53 -4.23
CA ALA A 182 17.38 23.89 -3.07
C ALA A 182 16.66 22.57 -2.72
N VAL A 183 15.33 22.55 -2.68
CA VAL A 183 14.57 21.32 -2.46
C VAL A 183 14.95 20.26 -3.49
N ALA A 184 15.02 20.60 -4.78
CA ALA A 184 15.41 19.66 -5.83
C ALA A 184 16.82 19.11 -5.63
N VAL A 185 17.78 19.97 -5.26
CA VAL A 185 19.18 19.57 -5.00
C VAL A 185 19.26 18.63 -3.78
N PHE A 186 18.55 18.95 -2.69
CA PHE A 186 18.56 18.13 -1.48
C PHE A 186 17.80 16.80 -1.62
N CYS A 187 16.86 16.68 -2.57
CA CYS A 187 16.21 15.40 -2.87
C CYS A 187 17.21 14.34 -3.37
N PHE A 188 18.24 14.75 -4.12
CA PHE A 188 19.14 13.82 -4.80
C PHE A 188 19.94 12.93 -3.83
N PRO A 189 20.69 13.45 -2.83
CA PRO A 189 21.45 12.60 -1.90
C PRO A 189 20.55 11.69 -1.07
N VAL A 190 19.39 12.18 -0.65
CA VAL A 190 18.41 11.38 0.08
C VAL A 190 17.88 10.24 -0.79
N LEU A 191 17.55 10.51 -2.06
CA LEU A 191 17.08 9.49 -3.00
C LEU A 191 18.15 8.40 -3.25
N VAL A 192 19.42 8.78 -3.33
CA VAL A 192 20.55 7.84 -3.42
C VAL A 192 20.58 6.94 -2.19
N ALA A 193 20.49 7.51 -1.00
CA ALA A 193 20.57 6.80 0.28
C ALA A 193 19.43 5.77 0.48
N THR A 194 18.27 5.96 -0.15
CA THR A 194 17.14 5.00 -0.06
C THR A 194 17.34 3.71 -0.85
N TRP A 195 18.30 3.64 -1.77
CA TRP A 195 18.54 2.49 -2.66
C TRP A 195 17.30 2.01 -3.44
N SER A 196 16.32 2.89 -3.67
CA SER A 196 15.04 2.56 -4.31
C SER A 196 15.15 2.61 -5.84
N ARG A 197 15.33 1.46 -6.46
CA ARG A 197 15.37 1.33 -7.93
C ARG A 197 14.11 1.88 -8.62
N THR A 198 12.94 1.63 -8.02
CA THR A 198 11.64 2.10 -8.55
C THR A 198 11.59 3.62 -8.64
N ALA A 199 12.04 4.32 -7.59
CA ALA A 199 12.06 5.78 -7.57
C ALA A 199 13.03 6.35 -8.62
N TRP A 200 14.21 5.73 -8.81
CA TRP A 200 15.16 6.13 -9.86
C TRP A 200 14.59 5.99 -11.26
N VAL A 201 13.95 4.85 -11.56
CA VAL A 201 13.29 4.63 -12.87
C VAL A 201 12.20 5.68 -13.10
N ALA A 202 11.38 5.94 -12.09
CA ALA A 202 10.29 6.92 -12.20
C ALA A 202 10.80 8.35 -12.44
N VAL A 203 11.86 8.77 -11.73
CA VAL A 203 12.52 10.08 -11.96
C VAL A 203 13.14 10.14 -13.36
N ALA A 204 13.82 9.08 -13.81
CA ALA A 204 14.42 9.04 -15.13
C ALA A 204 13.37 9.17 -16.25
N VAL A 205 12.22 8.49 -16.11
CA VAL A 205 11.10 8.61 -17.06
C VAL A 205 10.54 10.03 -17.05
N ALA A 206 10.34 10.63 -15.88
CA ALA A 206 9.83 12.00 -15.77
C ALA A 206 10.81 13.02 -16.39
N ALA A 207 12.11 12.88 -16.12
CA ALA A 207 13.15 13.70 -16.71
C ALA A 207 13.23 13.53 -18.24
N ALA A 208 13.13 12.30 -18.73
CA ALA A 208 13.08 12.01 -20.16
C ALA A 208 11.90 12.71 -20.83
N CYS A 209 10.70 12.65 -20.24
CA CYS A 209 9.52 13.35 -20.76
C CYS A 209 9.69 14.88 -20.73
N LEU A 210 10.29 15.43 -19.67
CA LEU A 210 10.55 16.86 -19.54
C LEU A 210 11.50 17.38 -20.62
N LEU A 211 12.59 16.64 -20.85
CA LEU A 211 13.69 17.05 -21.73
C LEU A 211 13.51 16.62 -23.19
N TRP A 212 12.51 15.77 -23.49
CA TRP A 212 12.33 15.17 -24.82
C TRP A 212 12.34 16.16 -25.97
N LYS A 213 11.60 17.27 -25.83
CA LYS A 213 11.48 18.25 -26.90
C LYS A 213 12.77 19.03 -27.17
N ALA A 214 13.52 19.36 -26.13
CA ALA A 214 14.74 20.19 -26.23
C ALA A 214 16.00 19.33 -26.47
N HIS A 215 16.07 18.13 -25.90
CA HIS A 215 17.32 17.35 -25.84
C HIS A 215 17.12 15.88 -26.23
N ARG A 216 16.36 15.60 -27.29
CA ARG A 216 15.98 14.24 -27.71
C ARG A 216 17.17 13.27 -27.82
N ARG A 217 18.31 13.70 -28.38
CA ARG A 217 19.50 12.83 -28.49
C ARG A 217 20.06 12.44 -27.12
N MET A 218 20.17 13.40 -26.22
CA MET A 218 20.64 13.15 -24.85
C MET A 218 19.70 12.20 -24.08
N VAL A 219 18.38 12.36 -24.26
CA VAL A 219 17.38 11.45 -23.66
C VAL A 219 17.53 10.03 -24.19
N LEU A 220 17.73 9.84 -25.50
CA LEU A 220 17.94 8.52 -26.09
C LEU A 220 19.22 7.84 -25.55
N TRP A 221 20.32 8.58 -25.45
CA TRP A 221 21.55 8.05 -24.82
C TRP A 221 21.34 7.72 -23.34
N GLY A 222 20.68 8.60 -22.59
CA GLY A 222 20.33 8.34 -21.18
C GLY A 222 19.44 7.12 -20.99
N MET A 223 18.47 6.90 -21.87
CA MET A 223 17.64 5.68 -21.86
C MET A 223 18.47 4.42 -22.13
N GLY A 224 19.40 4.47 -23.10
CA GLY A 224 20.32 3.35 -23.37
C GLY A 224 21.15 3.00 -22.13
N VAL A 225 21.76 4.00 -21.49
CA VAL A 225 22.52 3.81 -20.25
C VAL A 225 21.62 3.26 -19.12
N ALA A 226 20.39 3.75 -18.95
CA ALA A 226 19.46 3.29 -17.96
C ALA A 226 19.05 1.82 -18.16
N VAL A 227 18.86 1.39 -19.40
CA VAL A 227 18.59 -0.02 -19.75
C VAL A 227 19.79 -0.91 -19.37
N CYS A 228 21.01 -0.52 -19.74
CA CYS A 228 22.22 -1.26 -19.38
C CYS A 228 22.42 -1.35 -17.86
N ALA A 229 22.20 -0.23 -17.15
CA ALA A 229 22.26 -0.20 -15.69
C ALA A 229 21.16 -1.06 -15.05
N GLY A 230 19.96 -1.08 -15.61
CA GLY A 230 18.84 -1.93 -15.17
C GLY A 230 19.15 -3.42 -15.31
N VAL A 231 19.73 -3.83 -16.43
CA VAL A 231 20.19 -5.22 -16.66
C VAL A 231 21.28 -5.59 -15.66
N ALA A 232 22.28 -4.75 -15.44
CA ALA A 232 23.33 -4.98 -14.45
C ALA A 232 22.76 -5.10 -13.03
N ALA A 233 21.83 -4.19 -12.65
CA ALA A 233 21.15 -4.21 -11.36
C ALA A 233 20.27 -5.45 -11.14
N TYR A 234 19.71 -6.05 -12.20
CA TYR A 234 19.00 -7.32 -12.12
C TYR A 234 19.94 -8.44 -11.63
N PHE A 235 21.11 -8.59 -12.26
CA PHE A 235 22.07 -9.62 -11.88
C PHE A 235 22.66 -9.44 -10.47
N LEU A 236 22.78 -8.18 -10.00
CA LEU A 236 23.28 -7.89 -8.65
C LEU A 236 22.28 -8.23 -7.52
N LYS A 237 20.97 -8.28 -7.79
CA LYS A 237 19.91 -8.54 -6.79
C LYS A 237 18.82 -9.47 -7.34
N GLN A 238 19.19 -10.62 -7.91
CA GLN A 238 18.26 -11.58 -8.52
C GLN A 238 17.12 -11.98 -7.59
N GLY A 239 17.38 -12.35 -6.34
CA GLY A 239 16.34 -12.83 -5.43
C GLY A 239 15.20 -11.81 -5.18
N SER A 240 15.50 -10.51 -5.21
CA SER A 240 14.45 -9.48 -5.11
C SER A 240 13.67 -9.30 -6.41
N ALA A 241 14.28 -9.54 -7.56
CA ALA A 241 13.63 -9.48 -8.86
C ALA A 241 12.72 -10.70 -9.07
N ASP A 242 13.22 -11.89 -8.76
CA ASP A 242 12.48 -13.14 -8.84
C ASP A 242 11.28 -13.15 -7.89
N GLY A 243 11.44 -12.58 -6.68
CA GLY A 243 10.34 -12.41 -5.75
C GLY A 243 9.22 -11.53 -6.31
N ARG A 244 9.55 -10.41 -6.97
CA ARG A 244 8.55 -9.54 -7.62
C ARG A 244 7.91 -10.20 -8.84
N LEU A 245 8.69 -10.95 -9.62
CA LEU A 245 8.17 -11.73 -10.74
C LEU A 245 7.14 -12.76 -10.24
N LEU A 246 7.49 -13.52 -9.19
CA LEU A 246 6.56 -14.46 -8.57
C LEU A 246 5.30 -13.76 -8.08
N MET A 247 5.42 -12.64 -7.36
CA MET A 247 4.27 -11.86 -6.89
C MET A 247 3.37 -11.42 -8.07
N THR A 248 3.95 -10.98 -9.17
CA THR A 248 3.21 -10.57 -10.37
C THR A 248 2.47 -11.76 -11.01
N MET A 249 3.13 -12.92 -11.14
CA MET A 249 2.51 -14.13 -11.69
C MET A 249 1.38 -14.65 -10.82
N VAL A 250 1.58 -14.68 -9.49
CA VAL A 250 0.57 -15.16 -8.53
C VAL A 250 -0.62 -14.19 -8.47
N ALA A 251 -0.37 -12.88 -8.39
CA ALA A 251 -1.43 -11.87 -8.39
C ALA A 251 -2.23 -11.87 -9.71
N GLY A 252 -1.54 -12.02 -10.85
CA GLY A 252 -2.19 -12.17 -12.15
C GLY A 252 -3.09 -13.41 -12.23
N ARG A 253 -2.66 -14.52 -11.60
CA ARG A 253 -3.46 -15.74 -11.51
C ARG A 253 -4.66 -15.57 -10.58
N ALA A 254 -4.48 -14.87 -9.45
CA ALA A 254 -5.59 -14.52 -8.56
C ALA A 254 -6.64 -13.68 -9.29
N TRP A 255 -6.21 -12.63 -10.02
CA TRP A 255 -7.13 -11.79 -10.81
C TRP A 255 -7.85 -12.58 -11.90
N ALA A 256 -7.15 -13.46 -12.61
CA ALA A 256 -7.76 -14.29 -13.66
C ALA A 256 -8.87 -15.23 -13.13
N GLY A 257 -8.80 -15.64 -11.86
CA GLY A 257 -9.83 -16.46 -11.22
C GLY A 257 -11.16 -15.73 -11.04
N GLU A 258 -11.11 -14.44 -10.68
CA GLU A 258 -12.29 -13.57 -10.47
C GLU A 258 -12.08 -12.26 -11.25
N TRP A 259 -12.01 -12.39 -12.58
CA TRP A 259 -11.54 -11.31 -13.45
C TRP A 259 -12.46 -10.09 -13.50
N LEU A 260 -13.79 -10.26 -13.34
CA LEU A 260 -14.77 -9.19 -13.54
C LEU A 260 -14.90 -8.28 -12.32
N CYS A 261 -15.21 -8.86 -11.16
CA CYS A 261 -15.47 -8.14 -9.91
C CYS A 261 -14.29 -8.23 -8.92
N GLY A 262 -13.32 -9.11 -9.18
CA GLY A 262 -12.24 -9.40 -8.23
C GLY A 262 -12.72 -10.16 -7.00
N HIS A 263 -11.84 -10.27 -6.01
CA HIS A 263 -12.07 -10.99 -4.75
C HIS A 263 -12.65 -10.11 -3.62
N GLY A 264 -13.06 -8.89 -3.93
CA GLY A 264 -13.57 -7.93 -2.96
C GLY A 264 -12.49 -7.04 -2.34
N LEU A 265 -12.91 -5.87 -1.87
CA LEU A 265 -12.02 -4.94 -1.17
C LEU A 265 -11.43 -5.59 0.08
N GLY A 266 -10.12 -5.44 0.27
CA GLY A 266 -9.36 -6.08 1.35
C GLY A 266 -9.13 -7.59 1.13
N GLY A 267 -9.59 -8.16 0.01
CA GLY A 267 -9.47 -9.58 -0.33
C GLY A 267 -8.11 -9.98 -0.93
N TYR A 268 -7.22 -9.01 -1.20
CA TYR A 268 -5.94 -9.27 -1.85
C TYR A 268 -5.13 -10.36 -1.15
N ALA A 269 -4.92 -10.26 0.15
CA ALA A 269 -4.07 -11.19 0.90
C ALA A 269 -4.62 -12.63 0.82
N GLN A 270 -5.93 -12.82 1.06
CA GLN A 270 -6.57 -14.13 0.98
C GLN A 270 -6.46 -14.74 -0.43
N ALA A 271 -6.80 -13.95 -1.45
CA ALA A 271 -6.75 -14.38 -2.86
C ALA A 271 -5.33 -14.72 -3.30
N TYR A 272 -4.35 -13.90 -2.91
CA TYR A 272 -2.94 -14.14 -3.19
C TYR A 272 -2.47 -15.44 -2.55
N GLY A 273 -2.78 -15.69 -1.27
CA GLY A 273 -2.40 -16.91 -0.57
C GLY A 273 -2.95 -18.17 -1.22
N ALA A 274 -4.23 -18.17 -1.62
CA ALA A 274 -4.85 -19.28 -2.34
C ALA A 274 -4.24 -19.49 -3.73
N ALA A 275 -3.99 -18.42 -4.47
CA ALA A 275 -3.35 -18.49 -5.79
C ALA A 275 -1.89 -18.96 -5.69
N GLN A 276 -1.16 -18.60 -4.63
CA GLN A 276 0.21 -19.07 -4.38
C GLN A 276 0.24 -20.56 -4.06
N GLU A 277 -0.68 -21.06 -3.23
CA GLU A 277 -0.85 -22.49 -2.96
C GLU A 277 -1.10 -23.26 -4.26
N ALA A 278 -2.07 -22.80 -5.07
CA ALA A 278 -2.38 -23.42 -6.37
C ALA A 278 -1.21 -23.33 -7.37
N PHE A 279 -0.41 -22.26 -7.32
CA PHE A 279 0.79 -22.11 -8.15
C PHE A 279 1.85 -23.17 -7.84
N PHE A 280 2.13 -23.39 -6.56
CA PHE A 280 3.13 -24.37 -6.13
C PHE A 280 2.62 -25.81 -6.16
N ALA A 281 1.32 -26.05 -6.07
CA ALA A 281 0.74 -27.39 -6.25
C ALA A 281 1.03 -27.95 -7.64
N VAL A 282 0.98 -27.11 -8.68
CA VAL A 282 1.30 -27.50 -10.07
C VAL A 282 2.80 -27.48 -10.36
N ARG A 283 3.58 -26.68 -9.62
CA ARG A 283 5.02 -26.47 -9.83
C ARG A 283 5.83 -26.85 -8.60
N SER A 284 5.61 -28.07 -8.12
CA SER A 284 6.38 -28.64 -7.01
C SER A 284 7.89 -28.61 -7.33
N GLY A 285 8.71 -28.15 -6.39
CA GLY A 285 10.15 -28.03 -6.58
C GLY A 285 10.63 -26.81 -7.36
N SER A 286 9.74 -25.84 -7.69
CA SER A 286 10.14 -24.60 -8.35
C SER A 286 11.20 -23.84 -7.54
N PRO A 287 12.28 -23.34 -8.17
CA PRO A 287 13.29 -22.52 -7.49
C PRO A 287 12.69 -21.21 -6.93
N LEU A 288 11.54 -20.76 -7.45
CA LEU A 288 10.83 -19.60 -6.94
C LEU A 288 10.26 -19.78 -5.52
N SER A 289 10.18 -21.03 -5.02
CA SER A 289 9.74 -21.30 -3.64
C SER A 289 10.62 -20.63 -2.58
N VAL A 290 11.93 -20.45 -2.88
CA VAL A 290 12.89 -19.79 -1.98
C VAL A 290 12.62 -18.31 -1.81
N VAL A 291 12.08 -17.65 -2.85
CA VAL A 291 11.76 -16.21 -2.84
C VAL A 291 10.30 -15.93 -2.53
N ALA A 292 9.49 -16.98 -2.36
CA ALA A 292 8.09 -16.84 -1.97
C ALA A 292 7.94 -16.15 -0.61
N GLY A 293 6.89 -15.35 -0.47
CA GLY A 293 6.57 -14.58 0.72
C GLY A 293 5.08 -14.42 0.92
N SER A 294 4.71 -13.68 1.96
CA SER A 294 3.33 -13.36 2.32
C SER A 294 3.12 -11.84 2.18
N PRO A 295 2.99 -11.29 0.95
CA PRO A 295 2.87 -9.86 0.75
C PRO A 295 1.48 -9.36 1.18
N GLU A 296 1.46 -8.26 1.93
CA GLU A 296 0.22 -7.55 2.29
C GLU A 296 -0.34 -6.74 1.14
N TYR A 297 0.53 -6.31 0.20
CA TYR A 297 0.18 -5.47 -0.94
C TYR A 297 0.72 -6.06 -2.24
N ALA A 298 -0.02 -5.86 -3.32
CA ALA A 298 0.51 -6.07 -4.65
C ALA A 298 1.62 -5.06 -4.95
N PHE A 299 2.79 -5.52 -5.37
CA PHE A 299 3.86 -4.64 -5.87
C PHE A 299 3.61 -4.16 -7.30
N ASN A 300 2.34 -4.06 -7.66
CA ASN A 300 1.83 -3.48 -8.90
C ASN A 300 0.40 -2.98 -8.64
N GLY A 301 0.19 -1.68 -8.77
CA GLY A 301 -1.08 -1.04 -8.44
C GLY A 301 -2.24 -1.49 -9.33
N VAL A 302 -1.98 -1.82 -10.60
CA VAL A 302 -3.02 -2.34 -11.52
C VAL A 302 -3.46 -3.73 -11.09
N LEU A 303 -2.49 -4.60 -10.76
CA LEU A 303 -2.79 -5.96 -10.27
C LEU A 303 -3.49 -5.91 -8.90
N GLY A 304 -3.09 -4.99 -8.02
CA GLY A 304 -3.77 -4.82 -6.73
C GLY A 304 -5.25 -4.49 -6.89
N VAL A 305 -5.56 -3.48 -7.71
CA VAL A 305 -6.95 -3.12 -8.03
C VAL A 305 -7.65 -4.25 -8.79
N GLY A 306 -6.95 -4.91 -9.73
CA GLY A 306 -7.52 -6.04 -10.49
C GLY A 306 -7.89 -7.23 -9.62
N VAL A 307 -7.05 -7.60 -8.65
CA VAL A 307 -7.34 -8.70 -7.71
C VAL A 307 -8.52 -8.37 -6.82
N GLU A 308 -8.62 -7.13 -6.31
CA GLU A 308 -9.70 -6.75 -5.38
C GLU A 308 -10.99 -6.35 -6.07
N GLN A 309 -10.92 -5.65 -7.21
CA GLN A 309 -12.07 -4.99 -7.84
C GLN A 309 -12.33 -5.49 -9.28
N GLY A 310 -11.49 -6.38 -9.78
CA GLY A 310 -11.59 -6.90 -11.14
C GLY A 310 -11.39 -5.81 -12.22
N VAL A 311 -11.88 -6.11 -13.42
CA VAL A 311 -11.89 -5.17 -14.56
C VAL A 311 -12.77 -3.96 -14.27
N LEU A 312 -13.85 -4.12 -13.50
CA LEU A 312 -14.76 -3.03 -13.13
C LEU A 312 -14.07 -1.94 -12.28
N GLY A 313 -13.00 -2.29 -11.55
CA GLY A 313 -12.16 -1.33 -10.85
C GLY A 313 -10.92 -0.90 -11.64
N ALA A 314 -10.22 -1.85 -12.26
CA ALA A 314 -8.94 -1.59 -12.93
C ALA A 314 -9.09 -0.67 -14.17
N VAL A 315 -10.12 -0.84 -14.97
CA VAL A 315 -10.34 -0.03 -16.18
C VAL A 315 -10.65 1.43 -15.84
N PRO A 316 -11.62 1.76 -14.98
CA PRO A 316 -11.84 3.14 -14.57
C PRO A 316 -10.61 3.81 -13.96
N ALA A 317 -9.86 3.08 -13.12
CA ALA A 317 -8.62 3.58 -12.53
C ALA A 317 -7.58 3.96 -13.59
N LEU A 318 -7.34 3.06 -14.56
CA LEU A 318 -6.42 3.30 -15.68
C LEU A 318 -6.89 4.43 -16.58
N VAL A 319 -8.16 4.47 -16.93
CA VAL A 319 -8.75 5.52 -17.77
C VAL A 319 -8.56 6.88 -17.11
N LEU A 320 -8.97 7.03 -15.86
CA LEU A 320 -8.81 8.29 -15.13
C LEU A 320 -7.34 8.66 -14.92
N GLY A 321 -6.50 7.69 -14.58
CA GLY A 321 -5.07 7.90 -14.35
C GLY A 321 -4.33 8.38 -15.60
N LEU A 322 -4.48 7.67 -16.71
CA LEU A 322 -3.78 8.00 -17.96
C LEU A 322 -4.37 9.26 -18.64
N TRP A 323 -5.70 9.37 -18.66
CA TRP A 323 -6.34 10.56 -19.23
C TRP A 323 -5.96 11.84 -18.49
N SER A 324 -5.99 11.82 -17.15
CA SER A 324 -5.60 12.99 -16.36
C SER A 324 -4.14 13.37 -16.56
N LEU A 325 -3.23 12.40 -16.71
CA LEU A 325 -1.83 12.67 -17.09
C LEU A 325 -1.75 13.42 -18.44
N VAL A 326 -2.45 12.93 -19.44
CA VAL A 326 -2.48 13.56 -20.78
C VAL A 326 -3.00 14.99 -20.70
N VAL A 327 -4.08 15.22 -19.95
CA VAL A 327 -4.64 16.56 -19.75
C VAL A 327 -3.63 17.49 -19.08
N LEU A 328 -3.04 17.07 -17.95
CA LEU A 328 -2.04 17.87 -17.23
C LEU A 328 -0.82 18.19 -18.10
N CYS A 329 -0.35 17.22 -18.90
CA CYS A 329 0.72 17.46 -19.87
C CYS A 329 0.34 18.48 -20.94
N ARG A 330 -0.87 18.37 -21.54
CA ARG A 330 -1.37 19.29 -22.57
C ARG A 330 -1.57 20.72 -22.04
N ARG A 331 -2.04 20.84 -20.79
CA ARG A 331 -2.24 22.13 -20.11
C ARG A 331 -0.94 22.73 -19.57
N GLY A 332 0.17 22.02 -19.69
CA GLY A 332 1.47 22.50 -19.21
C GLY A 332 1.62 22.53 -17.70
N GLU A 333 0.82 21.75 -16.95
CA GLU A 333 0.91 21.69 -15.51
C GLU A 333 2.18 20.95 -15.07
N VAL A 334 2.90 21.50 -14.10
CA VAL A 334 4.11 20.86 -13.57
C VAL A 334 3.78 19.58 -12.75
N SER A 335 2.59 19.53 -12.20
CA SER A 335 2.04 18.35 -11.50
C SER A 335 1.98 17.10 -12.37
N ALA A 336 1.97 17.23 -13.71
CA ALA A 336 2.05 16.12 -14.64
C ALA A 336 3.28 15.23 -14.41
N TYR A 337 4.41 15.81 -14.03
CA TYR A 337 5.66 15.06 -13.80
C TYR A 337 5.63 14.29 -12.48
N GLY A 338 5.04 14.87 -11.42
CA GLY A 338 4.78 14.17 -10.18
C GLY A 338 3.77 13.03 -10.36
N TRP A 339 2.71 13.28 -11.15
CA TRP A 339 1.72 12.25 -11.49
C TRP A 339 2.35 11.10 -12.28
N LEU A 340 3.19 11.41 -13.25
CA LEU A 340 3.94 10.42 -14.02
C LEU A 340 4.84 9.56 -13.11
N VAL A 341 5.54 10.18 -12.15
CA VAL A 341 6.34 9.45 -11.15
C VAL A 341 5.48 8.48 -10.36
N LEU A 342 4.30 8.88 -9.90
CA LEU A 342 3.40 7.98 -9.17
C LEU A 342 2.90 6.83 -10.03
N LEU A 343 2.46 7.10 -11.26
CA LEU A 343 1.96 6.06 -12.17
C LEU A 343 3.04 5.05 -12.53
N VAL A 344 4.27 5.52 -12.83
CA VAL A 344 5.41 4.61 -13.09
C VAL A 344 5.78 3.83 -11.84
N SER A 345 5.79 4.46 -10.67
CA SER A 345 6.08 3.78 -9.41
C SER A 345 5.04 2.72 -9.08
N ALA A 346 3.78 2.95 -9.43
CA ALA A 346 2.70 2.00 -9.20
C ALA A 346 2.83 0.70 -10.02
N LEU A 347 3.61 0.68 -11.08
CA LEU A 347 3.90 -0.54 -11.84
C LEU A 347 4.85 -1.49 -11.09
N PHE A 348 5.63 -0.97 -10.12
CA PHE A 348 6.69 -1.72 -9.44
C PHE A 348 6.62 -1.65 -7.91
N SER A 349 5.60 -0.97 -7.36
CA SER A 349 5.41 -0.74 -5.93
C SER A 349 3.92 -0.52 -5.62
N TYR A 350 3.61 -0.14 -4.37
CA TYR A 350 2.25 0.01 -3.83
C TYR A 350 1.91 1.44 -3.34
N PRO A 351 2.23 2.53 -4.07
CA PRO A 351 1.94 3.88 -3.57
C PRO A 351 0.45 4.07 -3.28
N PHE A 352 -0.45 3.53 -4.10
CA PHE A 352 -1.90 3.69 -3.92
C PHE A 352 -2.52 2.87 -2.78
N ALA A 353 -1.74 2.13 -2.00
CA ALA A 353 -2.17 1.60 -0.72
C ALA A 353 -2.09 2.64 0.41
N LEU A 354 -1.34 3.74 0.21
CA LEU A 354 -1.00 4.72 1.23
C LEU A 354 -1.72 6.04 1.02
N CYS A 355 -2.28 6.59 2.10
CA CYS A 355 -3.07 7.82 2.12
C CYS A 355 -2.38 9.04 1.47
N PRO A 356 -1.07 9.32 1.69
CA PRO A 356 -0.39 10.45 1.06
C PRO A 356 -0.48 10.44 -0.46
N PHE A 357 -0.26 9.29 -1.09
CA PHE A 357 -0.28 9.16 -2.55
C PHE A 357 -1.69 9.14 -3.13
N LEU A 358 -2.66 8.58 -2.40
CA LEU A 358 -4.08 8.65 -2.76
C LEU A 358 -4.56 10.10 -2.74
N SER A 359 -4.12 10.91 -1.76
CA SER A 359 -4.44 12.33 -1.68
C SER A 359 -3.89 13.12 -2.88
N LEU A 360 -2.66 12.82 -3.31
CA LEU A 360 -2.07 13.40 -4.52
C LEU A 360 -2.83 12.97 -5.78
N ALA A 361 -3.15 11.67 -5.90
CA ALA A 361 -3.86 11.12 -7.04
C ALA A 361 -5.23 11.78 -7.25
N VAL A 362 -6.06 11.82 -6.19
CA VAL A 362 -7.40 12.41 -6.28
C VAL A 362 -7.33 13.90 -6.62
N ALA A 363 -6.33 14.63 -6.08
CA ALA A 363 -6.17 16.04 -6.38
C ALA A 363 -5.76 16.29 -7.83
N TRP A 364 -4.87 15.49 -8.39
CA TRP A 364 -4.42 15.65 -9.77
C TRP A 364 -5.48 15.22 -10.78
N VAL A 365 -6.25 14.18 -10.49
CA VAL A 365 -7.43 13.81 -11.30
C VAL A 365 -8.47 14.91 -11.25
N ALA A 366 -8.85 15.41 -10.07
CA ALA A 366 -9.83 16.49 -9.92
C ALA A 366 -9.37 17.79 -10.59
N LEU A 367 -8.07 18.12 -10.54
CA LEU A 367 -7.46 19.24 -11.24
C LEU A 367 -7.59 19.08 -12.77
N ALA A 368 -7.23 17.91 -13.31
CA ALA A 368 -7.32 17.64 -14.73
C ALA A 368 -8.76 17.80 -15.26
N VAL A 369 -9.74 17.23 -14.53
CA VAL A 369 -11.16 17.36 -14.87
C VAL A 369 -11.61 18.82 -14.81
N SER A 370 -11.15 19.58 -13.81
CA SER A 370 -11.52 20.99 -13.66
C SER A 370 -10.94 21.88 -14.75
N LEU A 371 -9.74 21.56 -15.23
CA LEU A 371 -9.07 22.27 -16.35
C LEU A 371 -9.77 22.04 -17.69
N GLU A 372 -10.36 20.87 -17.91
CA GLU A 372 -11.09 20.54 -19.14
C GLU A 372 -12.56 21.01 -19.09
N ALA A 373 -13.25 20.71 -18.00
CA ALA A 373 -14.68 20.99 -17.87
C ALA A 373 -14.99 22.48 -17.70
N GLY A 374 -14.12 23.22 -17.01
CA GLY A 374 -14.37 24.59 -16.60
C GLY A 374 -15.50 24.70 -15.58
N ALA A 375 -16.06 25.93 -15.43
CA ALA A 375 -17.16 26.22 -14.51
C ALA A 375 -18.19 27.15 -15.17
N ALA A 376 -19.44 27.08 -14.70
CA ALA A 376 -20.54 27.90 -15.16
C ALA A 376 -21.21 28.65 -13.99
N GLU A 377 -21.75 29.83 -14.27
CA GLU A 377 -22.61 30.50 -13.31
C GLU A 377 -23.93 29.74 -13.16
N VAL A 378 -24.35 29.57 -11.92
CA VAL A 378 -25.53 28.77 -11.61
C VAL A 378 -26.39 29.53 -10.58
N ARG A 379 -27.71 29.41 -10.73
CA ARG A 379 -28.67 29.99 -9.78
C ARG A 379 -28.42 29.48 -8.36
N TRP A 380 -28.63 30.30 -7.34
CA TRP A 380 -28.29 29.99 -5.96
C TRP A 380 -28.93 28.68 -5.45
N TRP A 381 -30.19 28.40 -5.80
CA TRP A 381 -30.89 27.20 -5.34
C TRP A 381 -30.28 25.89 -5.90
N LYS A 382 -29.76 25.90 -7.14
CA LYS A 382 -29.03 24.75 -7.71
C LYS A 382 -27.69 24.52 -6.99
N ARG A 383 -27.04 25.56 -6.51
CA ARG A 383 -25.84 25.46 -5.68
C ARG A 383 -26.15 24.82 -4.34
N MET A 384 -27.24 25.27 -3.69
CA MET A 384 -27.66 24.72 -2.41
C MET A 384 -28.06 23.24 -2.49
N ALA A 385 -28.50 22.74 -3.65
CA ALA A 385 -28.79 21.32 -3.85
C ALA A 385 -27.58 20.39 -3.67
N VAL A 386 -26.36 20.90 -3.85
CA VAL A 386 -25.11 20.13 -3.63
C VAL A 386 -24.72 20.07 -2.15
N TRP A 387 -25.24 21.02 -1.36
CA TRP A 387 -24.86 21.20 0.04
C TRP A 387 -25.07 19.96 0.92
N PRO A 388 -26.24 19.28 0.89
CA PRO A 388 -26.49 18.09 1.71
C PRO A 388 -25.50 16.95 1.42
N VAL A 389 -25.19 16.74 0.15
CA VAL A 389 -24.27 15.65 -0.27
C VAL A 389 -22.88 15.88 0.32
N VAL A 390 -22.35 17.11 0.23
CA VAL A 390 -21.01 17.44 0.76
C VAL A 390 -21.01 17.45 2.29
N ALA A 391 -22.07 17.97 2.92
CA ALA A 391 -22.21 18.01 4.38
C ALA A 391 -22.27 16.60 4.97
N VAL A 392 -23.13 15.73 4.44
CA VAL A 392 -23.25 14.34 4.88
C VAL A 392 -21.96 13.59 4.62
N GLY A 393 -21.35 13.73 3.42
CA GLY A 393 -20.08 13.11 3.10
C GLY A 393 -18.96 13.55 4.05
N GLY A 394 -18.85 14.86 4.34
CA GLY A 394 -17.88 15.39 5.29
C GLY A 394 -18.10 14.88 6.72
N TRP A 395 -19.35 14.79 7.16
CA TRP A 395 -19.72 14.22 8.46
C TRP A 395 -19.37 12.71 8.54
N CYS A 396 -19.67 11.93 7.51
CA CYS A 396 -19.31 10.52 7.46
C CYS A 396 -17.79 10.32 7.56
N VAL A 397 -17.00 11.14 6.83
CA VAL A 397 -15.53 11.05 6.87
C VAL A 397 -14.99 11.52 8.22
N TRP A 398 -15.62 12.49 8.88
CA TRP A 398 -15.27 12.89 10.25
C TRP A 398 -15.46 11.73 11.22
N ASN A 399 -16.63 11.07 11.20
CA ASN A 399 -16.89 9.89 12.05
C ASN A 399 -15.93 8.75 11.76
N LEU A 400 -15.57 8.56 10.49
CA LEU A 400 -14.55 7.58 10.10
C LEU A 400 -13.19 7.91 10.71
N SER A 401 -12.80 9.19 10.75
CA SER A 401 -11.57 9.63 11.41
C SER A 401 -11.57 9.29 12.90
N ASP A 402 -12.68 9.56 13.59
CA ASP A 402 -12.79 9.27 15.03
C ASP A 402 -12.79 7.78 15.32
N ASN A 403 -13.44 6.98 14.46
CA ASN A 403 -13.36 5.53 14.54
C ASN A 403 -11.92 5.02 14.34
N THR A 404 -11.23 5.49 13.29
CA THR A 404 -9.84 5.11 13.03
C THR A 404 -8.89 5.58 14.13
N ALA A 405 -9.16 6.73 14.77
CA ALA A 405 -8.37 7.19 15.91
C ALA A 405 -8.49 6.24 17.11
N ARG A 406 -9.69 5.72 17.40
CA ARG A 406 -9.89 4.69 18.43
C ARG A 406 -9.15 3.40 18.09
N CYS A 407 -9.20 2.95 16.84
CA CYS A 407 -8.43 1.79 16.40
C CYS A 407 -6.91 2.00 16.57
N VAL A 408 -6.38 3.20 16.28
CA VAL A 408 -4.97 3.54 16.48
C VAL A 408 -4.61 3.46 17.97
N GLU A 409 -5.42 4.04 18.85
CA GLU A 409 -5.21 4.01 20.30
C GLU A 409 -5.23 2.57 20.82
N ALA A 410 -6.26 1.80 20.48
CA ALA A 410 -6.37 0.39 20.84
C ALA A 410 -5.18 -0.43 20.34
N TYR A 411 -4.68 -0.15 19.13
CA TYR A 411 -3.53 -0.85 18.56
C TYR A 411 -2.21 -0.46 19.26
N GLU A 412 -2.02 0.80 19.64
CA GLU A 412 -0.84 1.22 20.40
C GLU A 412 -0.82 0.59 21.79
N GLU A 413 -1.96 0.47 22.47
CA GLU A 413 -2.08 -0.25 23.73
C GLU A 413 -1.79 -1.74 23.55
N PHE A 414 -2.36 -2.37 22.52
CA PHE A 414 -2.05 -3.76 22.17
C PHE A 414 -0.56 -3.98 21.95
N ARG A 415 0.12 -3.09 21.22
CA ARG A 415 1.58 -3.20 20.99
C ARG A 415 2.41 -3.17 22.26
N ARG A 416 1.97 -2.47 23.30
CA ARG A 416 2.69 -2.41 24.61
C ARG A 416 2.65 -3.74 25.33
N VAL A 417 1.57 -4.50 25.18
CA VAL A 417 1.38 -5.81 25.81
C VAL A 417 1.70 -6.99 24.89
N ARG A 418 1.96 -6.72 23.61
CA ARG A 418 2.34 -7.72 22.61
C ARG A 418 3.67 -8.38 23.02
N GLY A 419 3.63 -9.68 23.25
CA GLY A 419 4.79 -10.48 23.68
C GLY A 419 4.75 -10.89 25.16
N VAL A 420 3.85 -10.32 25.96
CA VAL A 420 3.49 -10.88 27.25
C VAL A 420 2.40 -11.92 26.97
N GLN A 421 2.83 -13.17 26.81
CA GLN A 421 1.95 -14.32 26.61
C GLN A 421 1.35 -14.71 27.95
N ASP A 422 0.44 -13.90 28.49
CA ASP A 422 -0.22 -14.19 29.74
C ASP A 422 -1.72 -14.27 29.52
N VAL A 423 -2.31 -15.34 30.08
CA VAL A 423 -3.76 -15.57 30.12
C VAL A 423 -4.50 -14.39 30.78
N ALA A 424 -3.82 -13.64 31.65
CA ALA A 424 -4.35 -12.42 32.27
C ALA A 424 -4.80 -11.35 31.26
N PHE A 425 -4.22 -11.31 30.03
CA PHE A 425 -4.57 -10.33 29.00
C PHE A 425 -5.76 -10.74 28.10
N LEU A 426 -6.35 -11.93 28.28
CA LEU A 426 -7.48 -12.38 27.44
C LEU A 426 -8.67 -11.44 27.50
N GLU A 427 -8.99 -10.89 28.66
CA GLU A 427 -10.10 -9.94 28.80
C GLU A 427 -9.79 -8.60 28.14
N ASP A 428 -8.53 -8.19 28.15
CA ASP A 428 -8.09 -6.96 27.45
C ASP A 428 -8.17 -7.14 25.92
N TYR A 429 -7.76 -8.30 25.40
CA TYR A 429 -7.92 -8.64 23.99
C TYR A 429 -9.40 -8.68 23.56
N ARG A 430 -10.30 -9.21 24.41
CA ARG A 430 -11.74 -9.20 24.12
C ARG A 430 -12.32 -7.81 24.03
N LYS A 431 -11.93 -6.90 24.93
CA LYS A 431 -12.39 -5.49 24.90
C LYS A 431 -11.96 -4.78 23.62
N LYS A 432 -10.76 -5.09 23.11
CA LYS A 432 -10.19 -4.47 21.90
C LYS A 432 -10.59 -5.16 20.59
N TYR A 433 -11.32 -6.28 20.68
CA TYR A 433 -11.63 -7.11 19.51
C TYR A 433 -12.40 -6.35 18.44
N GLU A 434 -13.42 -5.59 18.80
CA GLU A 434 -14.22 -4.85 17.81
C GLU A 434 -13.40 -3.80 17.04
N ASP A 435 -12.46 -3.15 17.70
CA ASP A 435 -11.59 -2.16 17.08
C ASP A 435 -10.44 -2.78 16.26
N LEU A 436 -10.00 -4.00 16.65
CA LEU A 436 -8.78 -4.61 16.06
C LEU A 436 -9.02 -5.90 15.27
N LYS A 437 -10.26 -6.32 15.08
CA LYS A 437 -10.62 -7.56 14.38
C LYS A 437 -10.21 -7.64 12.90
N ALA A 438 -9.83 -6.51 12.30
CA ALA A 438 -9.32 -6.44 10.92
C ALA A 438 -7.78 -6.59 10.83
N TYR A 439 -7.07 -6.64 11.97
CA TYR A 439 -5.61 -6.61 12.00
C TYR A 439 -5.02 -8.00 12.22
N PRO A 440 -4.24 -8.53 11.26
CA PRO A 440 -3.70 -9.89 11.34
C PRO A 440 -2.85 -10.15 12.58
N ASP A 441 -2.01 -9.19 12.96
CA ASP A 441 -1.13 -9.28 14.12
C ASP A 441 -1.91 -9.46 15.43
N PHE A 442 -3.00 -8.70 15.56
CA PHE A 442 -3.89 -8.81 16.72
C PHE A 442 -4.57 -10.18 16.76
N LEU A 443 -5.16 -10.61 15.64
CA LEU A 443 -5.85 -11.90 15.56
C LEU A 443 -4.92 -13.07 15.82
N PHE A 444 -3.68 -13.01 15.33
CA PHE A 444 -2.67 -14.02 15.60
C PHE A 444 -2.28 -14.06 17.07
N THR A 445 -2.02 -12.91 17.70
CA THR A 445 -1.62 -12.81 19.10
C THR A 445 -2.76 -13.25 20.02
N PHE A 446 -3.99 -12.81 19.76
CA PHE A 446 -5.17 -13.23 20.52
C PHE A 446 -5.43 -14.73 20.37
N GLY A 447 -5.33 -15.27 19.13
CA GLY A 447 -5.42 -16.71 18.87
C GLY A 447 -4.36 -17.51 19.63
N THR A 448 -3.13 -17.00 19.72
CA THR A 448 -2.04 -17.61 20.49
C THR A 448 -2.33 -17.61 21.99
N ALA A 449 -2.78 -16.48 22.55
CA ALA A 449 -3.14 -16.39 23.97
C ALA A 449 -4.31 -17.33 24.34
N LEU A 450 -5.33 -17.44 23.47
CA LEU A 450 -6.42 -18.41 23.65
C LEU A 450 -5.92 -19.85 23.62
N ARG A 451 -4.96 -20.16 22.74
CA ARG A 451 -4.33 -21.48 22.72
C ARG A 451 -3.59 -21.79 24.02
N GLU A 452 -2.80 -20.87 24.55
CA GLU A 452 -2.06 -21.03 25.80
C GLU A 452 -2.99 -21.22 26.99
N ALA A 453 -4.19 -20.63 26.95
CA ALA A 453 -5.27 -20.86 27.90
C ALA A 453 -6.02 -22.20 27.69
N GLY A 454 -5.60 -23.05 26.74
CA GLY A 454 -6.28 -24.30 26.42
C GLY A 454 -7.59 -24.15 25.64
N ARG A 455 -7.94 -22.91 25.20
CA ARG A 455 -9.21 -22.58 24.51
C ARG A 455 -9.06 -22.77 22.99
N TYR A 456 -8.71 -23.97 22.54
CA TYR A 456 -8.32 -24.29 21.17
C TYR A 456 -9.38 -23.94 20.11
N ASN A 457 -10.66 -24.19 20.41
CA ASN A 457 -11.75 -23.89 19.47
C ASN A 457 -11.92 -22.39 19.23
N GLU A 458 -11.81 -21.57 20.26
CA GLU A 458 -11.87 -20.12 20.17
C GLU A 458 -10.63 -19.56 19.46
N SER A 459 -9.45 -20.11 19.80
CA SER A 459 -8.21 -19.82 19.07
C SER A 459 -8.40 -20.08 17.57
N ASN A 460 -8.93 -21.24 17.18
CA ASN A 460 -9.19 -21.56 15.79
C ASN A 460 -10.20 -20.61 15.12
N ALA A 461 -11.17 -20.07 15.86
CA ALA A 461 -12.09 -19.06 15.33
C ALA A 461 -11.36 -17.75 14.99
N MET A 462 -10.49 -17.26 15.89
CA MET A 462 -9.68 -16.07 15.66
C MET A 462 -8.68 -16.28 14.53
N LEU A 463 -8.02 -17.42 14.48
CA LEU A 463 -7.07 -17.75 13.42
C LEU A 463 -7.73 -17.88 12.05
N ARG A 464 -8.92 -18.47 11.96
CA ARG A 464 -9.72 -18.50 10.71
C ARG A 464 -10.08 -17.11 10.23
N GLN A 465 -10.41 -16.19 11.14
CA GLN A 465 -10.62 -14.81 10.77
C GLN A 465 -9.33 -14.17 10.24
N GLY A 466 -8.18 -14.46 10.88
CA GLY A 466 -6.86 -14.01 10.43
C GLY A 466 -6.53 -14.46 9.00
N THR A 467 -6.96 -15.69 8.59
CA THR A 467 -6.73 -16.15 7.20
C THR A 467 -7.54 -15.42 6.15
N ARG A 468 -8.55 -14.62 6.53
CA ARG A 468 -9.31 -13.77 5.60
C ARG A 468 -8.61 -12.44 5.31
N VAL A 469 -7.76 -11.98 6.22
CA VAL A 469 -7.06 -10.69 6.14
C VAL A 469 -5.56 -10.83 5.94
N SER A 470 -5.03 -12.05 5.95
CA SER A 470 -3.59 -12.33 5.79
C SER A 470 -3.36 -13.56 4.92
N CYS A 471 -2.27 -13.55 4.16
CA CYS A 471 -1.74 -14.71 3.44
C CYS A 471 -0.57 -15.39 4.19
N ASP A 472 -0.32 -15.06 5.46
CA ASP A 472 0.75 -15.74 6.20
C ASP A 472 0.31 -17.16 6.62
N PRO A 473 1.02 -18.21 6.20
CA PRO A 473 0.70 -19.60 6.53
C PRO A 473 0.85 -19.91 8.03
N VAL A 474 1.39 -19.00 8.82
CA VAL A 474 1.51 -19.16 10.28
C VAL A 474 0.16 -19.40 10.95
N PHE A 475 -0.92 -18.79 10.42
CA PHE A 475 -2.27 -19.02 10.90
C PHE A 475 -2.67 -20.50 10.78
N TYR A 476 -2.45 -21.09 9.62
CA TYR A 476 -2.74 -22.52 9.40
C TYR A 476 -1.84 -23.42 10.23
N THR A 477 -0.58 -23.05 10.43
CA THR A 477 0.34 -23.80 11.28
C THR A 477 -0.13 -23.83 12.74
N LEU A 478 -0.59 -22.70 13.25
CA LEU A 478 -1.11 -22.62 14.63
C LEU A 478 -2.46 -23.35 14.77
N MET A 479 -3.35 -23.25 13.77
CA MET A 479 -4.57 -24.07 13.72
C MET A 479 -4.24 -25.57 13.73
N GLY A 480 -3.25 -26.01 12.95
CA GLY A 480 -2.77 -27.38 12.97
C GLY A 480 -2.28 -27.82 14.34
N ASN A 481 -1.57 -26.96 15.07
CA ASN A 481 -1.18 -27.22 16.45
C ASN A 481 -2.41 -27.39 17.38
N ASN A 482 -3.43 -26.54 17.22
CA ASN A 482 -4.66 -26.64 18.00
C ASN A 482 -5.42 -27.92 17.70
N TYR A 483 -5.57 -28.30 16.43
CA TYR A 483 -6.23 -29.54 16.02
C TYR A 483 -5.51 -30.79 16.55
N ARG A 484 -4.17 -30.80 16.51
CA ARG A 484 -3.35 -31.86 17.07
C ARG A 484 -3.64 -32.01 18.60
N ASP A 485 -3.66 -30.89 19.32
CA ASP A 485 -3.86 -30.89 20.78
C ASP A 485 -5.32 -31.25 21.15
N LEU A 486 -6.25 -31.09 20.22
CA LEU A 486 -7.63 -31.58 20.29
C LEU A 486 -7.78 -33.07 19.86
N GLY A 487 -6.73 -33.72 19.37
CA GLY A 487 -6.81 -35.07 18.82
C GLY A 487 -7.44 -35.16 17.42
N ALA A 488 -7.69 -34.04 16.77
CA ALA A 488 -8.27 -33.95 15.44
C ALA A 488 -7.15 -34.07 14.37
N VAL A 489 -6.66 -35.29 14.16
CA VAL A 489 -5.44 -35.59 13.37
C VAL A 489 -5.59 -35.22 11.91
N ALA A 490 -6.75 -35.50 11.30
CA ALA A 490 -7.00 -35.20 9.88
C ALA A 490 -7.01 -33.70 9.60
N GLU A 491 -7.63 -32.91 10.47
CA GLU A 491 -7.66 -31.46 10.39
C GLU A 491 -6.28 -30.85 10.64
N ALA A 492 -5.49 -31.42 11.58
CA ALA A 492 -4.12 -31.02 11.82
C ALA A 492 -3.24 -31.28 10.59
N GLU A 493 -3.34 -32.46 9.97
CA GLU A 493 -2.64 -32.80 8.72
C GLU A 493 -3.01 -31.81 7.62
N SER A 494 -4.31 -31.56 7.39
CA SER A 494 -4.81 -30.65 6.38
C SER A 494 -4.25 -29.23 6.58
N ALA A 495 -4.27 -28.71 7.81
CA ALA A 495 -3.79 -27.38 8.14
C ALA A 495 -2.27 -27.24 7.89
N TYR A 496 -1.45 -28.20 8.29
CA TYR A 496 -0.01 -28.19 8.04
C TYR A 496 0.33 -28.33 6.56
N ARG A 497 -0.38 -29.19 5.81
CA ARG A 497 -0.21 -29.32 4.36
C ARG A 497 -0.54 -28.01 3.64
N LYS A 498 -1.62 -27.36 4.04
CA LYS A 498 -2.00 -26.04 3.50
C LYS A 498 -0.94 -24.98 3.77
N ALA A 499 -0.45 -24.92 5.01
CA ALA A 499 0.64 -24.00 5.37
C ALA A 499 1.89 -24.21 4.52
N PHE A 500 2.28 -25.45 4.29
CA PHE A 500 3.41 -25.79 3.42
C PHE A 500 3.12 -25.49 1.94
N GLY A 501 1.94 -25.81 1.45
CA GLY A 501 1.52 -25.55 0.06
C GLY A 501 1.55 -24.06 -0.26
N MET A 502 1.11 -23.20 0.67
CA MET A 502 1.17 -21.76 0.51
C MET A 502 2.60 -21.23 0.44
N LEU A 503 3.51 -21.77 1.27
CA LEU A 503 4.88 -21.28 1.36
C LEU A 503 5.89 -22.43 1.47
N PRO A 504 6.18 -23.13 0.34
CA PRO A 504 7.05 -24.31 0.34
C PRO A 504 8.50 -24.03 0.74
N GLY A 505 8.92 -22.77 0.76
CA GLY A 505 10.22 -22.33 1.27
C GLY A 505 10.36 -22.37 2.81
N ARG A 506 9.28 -22.66 3.56
CA ARG A 506 9.30 -22.79 5.03
C ARG A 506 9.25 -24.26 5.43
N MET A 507 10.29 -24.73 6.14
CA MET A 507 10.42 -26.11 6.58
C MET A 507 9.52 -26.48 7.77
N TYR A 508 9.15 -25.51 8.61
CA TYR A 508 8.45 -25.76 9.87
C TYR A 508 7.13 -26.53 9.73
N PRO A 509 6.26 -26.27 8.75
CA PRO A 509 5.05 -27.09 8.55
C PRO A 509 5.35 -28.56 8.23
N LEU A 510 6.41 -28.87 7.45
CA LEU A 510 6.85 -30.25 7.21
C LEU A 510 7.32 -30.94 8.48
N TYR A 511 8.08 -30.22 9.31
CA TYR A 511 8.51 -30.73 10.61
C TYR A 511 7.32 -31.05 11.51
N ARG A 512 6.28 -30.20 11.50
CA ARG A 512 5.04 -30.46 12.27
C ARG A 512 4.29 -31.68 11.75
N LEU A 513 4.25 -31.90 10.43
CA LEU A 513 3.68 -33.12 9.83
C LEU A 513 4.47 -34.36 10.23
N MET A 514 5.81 -34.33 10.19
CA MET A 514 6.66 -35.41 10.64
C MET A 514 6.33 -35.80 12.08
N LYS A 515 6.25 -34.80 12.98
CA LYS A 515 5.93 -35.03 14.39
C LYS A 515 4.52 -35.55 14.61
N LEU A 516 3.54 -35.11 13.84
CA LEU A 516 2.17 -35.61 13.88
C LEU A 516 2.15 -37.10 13.51
N TYR A 517 2.79 -37.48 12.41
CA TYR A 517 2.83 -38.88 11.97
C TYR A 517 3.63 -39.79 12.94
N GLU A 518 4.72 -39.28 13.53
CA GLU A 518 5.48 -40.01 14.57
C GLU A 518 4.58 -40.29 15.79
N ALA A 519 3.82 -39.30 16.25
CA ALA A 519 2.89 -39.45 17.40
C ALA A 519 1.75 -40.44 17.13
N GLU A 520 1.24 -40.48 15.90
CA GLU A 520 0.17 -41.37 15.45
C GLU A 520 0.67 -42.77 15.02
N GLY A 521 1.96 -43.07 15.19
CA GLY A 521 2.55 -44.36 14.79
C GLY A 521 2.60 -44.60 13.28
N GLN A 522 2.34 -43.58 12.47
CA GLN A 522 2.39 -43.67 11.01
C GLN A 522 3.84 -43.52 10.49
N MET A 523 4.73 -44.43 10.92
CA MET A 523 6.19 -44.31 10.71
C MET A 523 6.60 -44.12 9.23
N ARG A 524 5.95 -44.82 8.27
CA ARG A 524 6.25 -44.65 6.85
C ARG A 524 6.07 -43.21 6.36
N LYS A 525 4.98 -42.55 6.77
CA LYS A 525 4.72 -41.14 6.44
C LYS A 525 5.68 -40.21 7.18
N ALA A 526 5.99 -40.51 8.45
CA ALA A 526 6.96 -39.73 9.22
C ALA A 526 8.36 -39.75 8.58
N GLU A 527 8.82 -40.93 8.13
CA GLU A 527 10.08 -41.08 7.42
C GLU A 527 10.11 -40.37 6.06
N GLU A 528 8.99 -40.37 5.34
CA GLU A 528 8.87 -39.62 4.09
C GLU A 528 9.05 -38.11 4.32
N MET A 529 8.39 -37.56 5.34
CA MET A 529 8.56 -36.15 5.73
C MET A 529 9.99 -35.88 6.21
N ALA A 530 10.58 -36.79 6.96
CA ALA A 530 11.97 -36.68 7.42
C ALA A 530 12.97 -36.62 6.25
N ARG A 531 12.78 -37.42 5.21
CA ARG A 531 13.63 -37.37 3.98
C ARG A 531 13.49 -36.04 3.28
N GLN A 532 12.26 -35.50 3.17
CA GLN A 532 12.02 -34.17 2.60
C GLN A 532 12.70 -33.08 3.43
N ILE A 533 12.64 -33.11 4.77
CA ILE A 533 13.30 -32.16 5.68
C ILE A 533 14.83 -32.23 5.53
N ILE A 534 15.41 -33.42 5.41
CA ILE A 534 16.88 -33.60 5.23
C ILE A 534 17.33 -32.99 3.89
N ALA A 535 16.56 -33.22 2.82
CA ALA A 535 16.84 -32.69 1.49
C ALA A 535 16.54 -31.20 1.34
N PHE A 536 15.81 -30.62 2.29
CA PHE A 536 15.33 -29.23 2.22
C PHE A 536 16.49 -28.23 2.19
N ARG A 537 16.43 -27.24 1.27
CA ARG A 537 17.36 -26.12 1.18
C ARG A 537 16.75 -24.87 1.80
N PRO A 538 17.07 -24.51 3.04
CA PRO A 538 16.51 -23.35 3.69
C PRO A 538 17.09 -22.06 3.10
N LYS A 539 16.28 -20.99 3.09
CA LYS A 539 16.73 -19.63 2.73
C LYS A 539 17.75 -19.07 3.73
N VAL A 540 17.59 -19.44 5.01
CA VAL A 540 18.48 -19.05 6.12
C VAL A 540 18.78 -20.29 6.94
N ASP A 541 20.05 -20.58 7.16
CA ASP A 541 20.48 -21.67 8.03
C ASP A 541 20.52 -21.16 9.48
N SER A 542 19.44 -21.43 10.22
CA SER A 542 19.30 -21.06 11.63
C SER A 542 19.52 -22.27 12.57
N PRO A 543 19.83 -22.03 13.87
CA PRO A 543 19.91 -23.11 14.85
C PRO A 543 18.67 -24.02 14.87
N ALA A 544 17.47 -23.43 14.79
CA ALA A 544 16.20 -24.17 14.75
C ALA A 544 16.10 -25.07 13.50
N VAL A 545 16.56 -24.60 12.33
CA VAL A 545 16.61 -25.40 11.10
C VAL A 545 17.54 -26.61 11.25
N ARG A 546 18.71 -26.40 11.87
CA ARG A 546 19.67 -27.50 12.12
C ARG A 546 19.12 -28.53 13.08
N GLU A 547 18.43 -28.09 14.13
CA GLU A 547 17.77 -28.95 15.10
C GLU A 547 16.70 -29.83 14.44
N MET A 548 15.77 -29.23 13.68
CA MET A 548 14.74 -29.95 12.93
C MET A 548 15.34 -30.98 11.96
N LYS A 549 16.43 -30.64 11.26
CA LYS A 549 17.15 -31.60 10.40
C LYS A 549 17.81 -32.72 11.18
N ASN A 550 18.37 -32.44 12.35
CA ASN A 550 18.99 -33.46 13.18
C ASN A 550 17.95 -34.44 13.75
N GLU A 551 16.77 -33.96 14.14
CA GLU A 551 15.67 -34.84 14.56
C GLU A 551 15.17 -35.71 13.40
N ALA A 552 15.01 -35.13 12.20
CA ALA A 552 14.65 -35.90 11.01
C ALA A 552 15.69 -36.99 10.67
N LYS A 553 16.99 -36.71 10.81
CA LYS A 553 18.06 -37.71 10.63
C LYS A 553 18.01 -38.83 11.67
N LYS A 554 17.64 -38.53 12.92
CA LYS A 554 17.48 -39.54 13.97
C LYS A 554 16.32 -40.48 13.67
N LEU A 555 15.20 -39.94 13.15
CA LEU A 555 14.03 -40.73 12.79
C LEU A 555 14.31 -41.70 11.64
N THR A 556 15.06 -41.29 10.62
CA THR A 556 15.40 -42.15 9.48
C THR A 556 16.47 -43.20 9.77
N LYS A 557 17.10 -43.16 10.94
CA LYS A 557 18.09 -44.18 11.40
C LYS A 557 17.50 -45.24 12.33
N ARG A 558 16.28 -45.01 12.83
CA ARG A 558 15.50 -45.99 13.61
C ARG A 558 14.82 -46.98 12.66
#